data_3bed64512a4fb9ae7d9d4711dab77a5a
#
_entry.id   3bed64512a4fb9ae7d9d4711dab77a5a
#
_cell.length_a   1.000
_cell.length_b   1.000
_cell.length_c   1.000
_cell.angle_alpha   90.00
_cell.angle_beta   90.00
_cell.angle_gamma   90.00
#
_symmetry.space_group_name_H-M   'P 1'
#
loop_
_entity.id
_entity.type
_entity.pdbx_description
1 polymer ?
#
loop_
_entity_poly.entity_id
_entity_poly.type
_entity_poly.pdbx_seq_one_letter_code
_entity_poly.pdbx_strand_id
1 'polypeptide(L)'
;MDSKELINLYLDISEEIFSKLTFDKSDLDITNQFLFFLSLEKSFDYLADSILNQTGMDLPNAGSFNAKAKWNKLSLEPSLKNIIFKEEQPDGFIFDFYNAKDKLLIPVNDSLITSNQTSNLKKYISILDSYKRFMLLLRKTLDEC
;
A
#
# COMPACT_ATOMS: atom_id res chain seq x y z
N MET A 1 -9.26 -18.73 4.22
CA MET A 1 -8.24 -18.08 3.36
C MET A 1 -6.98 -17.83 4.14
N ASP A 2 -5.85 -18.22 3.60
CA ASP A 2 -4.56 -17.88 4.20
C ASP A 2 -4.14 -16.45 3.82
N SER A 3 -3.06 -15.97 4.45
CA SER A 3 -2.59 -14.60 4.23
C SER A 3 -2.23 -14.33 2.77
N LYS A 4 -1.65 -15.33 2.08
CA LYS A 4 -1.25 -15.20 0.68
C LYS A 4 -2.45 -15.00 -0.24
N GLU A 5 -3.51 -15.76 0.00
CA GLU A 5 -4.77 -15.60 -0.74
C GLU A 5 -5.40 -14.24 -0.48
N LEU A 6 -5.37 -13.78 0.77
CA LEU A 6 -5.91 -12.47 1.14
C LEU A 6 -5.11 -11.31 0.54
N ILE A 7 -3.79 -11.43 0.48
CA ILE A 7 -2.93 -10.44 -0.19
C ILE A 7 -3.40 -10.26 -1.64
N ASN A 8 -3.55 -11.36 -2.35
CA ASN A 8 -3.93 -11.33 -3.76
C ASN A 8 -5.37 -10.86 -3.95
N LEU A 9 -6.28 -11.29 -3.10
CA LEU A 9 -7.68 -10.88 -3.16
C LEU A 9 -7.82 -9.35 -3.05
N TYR A 10 -7.19 -8.76 -2.04
CA TYR A 10 -7.29 -7.32 -1.84
C TYR A 10 -6.52 -6.51 -2.89
N LEU A 11 -5.44 -7.06 -3.43
CA LEU A 11 -4.77 -6.45 -4.58
C LEU A 11 -5.69 -6.45 -5.81
N ASP A 12 -6.34 -7.58 -6.10
CA ASP A 12 -7.29 -7.68 -7.21
C ASP A 12 -8.47 -6.72 -7.04
N ILE A 13 -8.98 -6.59 -5.82
CA ILE A 13 -10.05 -5.61 -5.51
C ILE A 13 -9.57 -4.20 -5.79
N SER A 14 -8.35 -3.85 -5.36
CA SER A 14 -7.82 -2.51 -5.60
C SER A 14 -7.64 -2.22 -7.09
N GLU A 15 -7.21 -3.19 -7.88
CA GLU A 15 -7.08 -3.05 -9.33
C GLU A 15 -8.46 -2.90 -10.01
N GLU A 16 -9.45 -3.65 -9.56
CA GLU A 16 -10.83 -3.54 -10.04
C GLU A 16 -11.37 -2.12 -9.77
N ILE A 17 -11.18 -1.63 -8.55
CA ILE A 17 -11.61 -0.28 -8.18
C ILE A 17 -10.86 0.76 -9.01
N PHE A 18 -9.56 0.58 -9.19
CA PHE A 18 -8.74 1.49 -10.00
C PHE A 18 -9.30 1.62 -11.42
N SER A 19 -9.77 0.53 -12.02
CA SER A 19 -10.35 0.56 -13.37
C SER A 19 -11.60 1.43 -13.47
N LYS A 20 -12.23 1.76 -12.34
CA LYS A 20 -13.46 2.57 -12.28
C LYS A 20 -13.19 4.03 -11.93
N LEU A 21 -11.95 4.40 -11.62
CA LEU A 21 -11.62 5.77 -11.24
C LEU A 21 -11.68 6.69 -12.45
N THR A 22 -12.35 7.82 -12.29
CA THR A 22 -12.52 8.82 -13.34
C THR A 22 -11.76 10.11 -13.08
N PHE A 23 -11.39 10.36 -11.80
CA PHE A 23 -10.72 11.58 -11.35
C PHE A 23 -11.49 12.85 -11.73
N ASP A 24 -12.83 12.74 -11.73
CA ASP A 24 -13.74 13.85 -12.09
C ASP A 24 -14.24 14.62 -10.87
N LYS A 25 -13.75 14.29 -9.68
CA LYS A 25 -14.13 14.89 -8.38
C LYS A 25 -15.58 14.65 -7.97
N SER A 26 -16.29 13.74 -8.63
CA SER A 26 -17.62 13.33 -8.19
C SER A 26 -17.54 12.60 -6.85
N ASP A 27 -18.65 12.57 -6.11
CA ASP A 27 -18.72 11.82 -4.85
C ASP A 27 -18.42 10.34 -5.05
N LEU A 28 -18.89 9.77 -6.15
CA LEU A 28 -18.62 8.37 -6.48
C LEU A 28 -17.12 8.14 -6.71
N ASP A 29 -16.47 9.02 -7.47
CA ASP A 29 -15.05 8.92 -7.74
C ASP A 29 -14.23 9.04 -6.45
N ILE A 30 -14.56 10.00 -5.59
CA ILE A 30 -13.86 10.17 -4.30
C ILE A 30 -14.04 8.92 -3.43
N THR A 31 -15.26 8.38 -3.38
CA THR A 31 -15.53 7.13 -2.66
C THR A 31 -14.68 5.99 -3.21
N ASN A 32 -14.59 5.86 -4.52
CA ASN A 32 -13.77 4.82 -5.16
C ASN A 32 -12.28 5.00 -4.88
N GLN A 33 -11.79 6.25 -4.81
CA GLN A 33 -10.40 6.50 -4.43
C GLN A 33 -10.13 6.05 -2.99
N PHE A 34 -11.04 6.33 -2.06
CA PHE A 34 -10.93 5.82 -0.68
C PHE A 34 -10.90 4.30 -0.66
N LEU A 35 -11.80 3.66 -1.38
CA LEU A 35 -11.86 2.19 -1.43
C LEU A 35 -10.61 1.59 -2.06
N PHE A 36 -10.02 2.25 -3.04
CA PHE A 36 -8.74 1.85 -3.62
C PHE A 36 -7.65 1.80 -2.55
N PHE A 37 -7.50 2.88 -1.77
CA PHE A 37 -6.48 2.92 -0.73
C PHE A 37 -6.76 1.93 0.41
N LEU A 38 -8.01 1.79 0.81
CA LEU A 38 -8.37 0.83 1.87
C LEU A 38 -8.08 -0.60 1.44
N SER A 39 -8.41 -0.96 0.21
CA SER A 39 -8.16 -2.31 -0.31
C SER A 39 -6.67 -2.60 -0.44
N LEU A 40 -5.92 -1.65 -0.97
CA LEU A 40 -4.47 -1.81 -1.14
C LEU A 40 -3.77 -1.88 0.21
N GLU A 41 -4.18 -1.07 1.18
CA GLU A 41 -3.64 -1.11 2.53
C GLU A 41 -3.95 -2.45 3.21
N LYS A 42 -5.12 -3.02 2.93
CA LYS A 42 -5.48 -4.34 3.47
C LYS A 42 -4.58 -5.44 2.90
N SER A 43 -4.30 -5.39 1.60
CA SER A 43 -3.31 -6.27 0.97
C SER A 43 -1.94 -6.13 1.64
N PHE A 44 -1.51 -4.90 1.85
CA PHE A 44 -0.23 -4.55 2.47
C PHE A 44 -0.16 -5.01 3.93
N ASP A 45 -1.28 -4.94 4.65
CA ASP A 45 -1.40 -5.42 6.03
C ASP A 45 -1.23 -6.95 6.09
N TYR A 46 -1.92 -7.69 5.23
CA TYR A 46 -1.77 -9.14 5.16
C TYR A 46 -0.37 -9.57 4.69
N LEU A 47 0.26 -8.77 3.84
CA LEU A 47 1.65 -9.02 3.44
C LEU A 47 2.57 -8.95 4.66
N ALA A 48 2.37 -7.96 5.55
CA ALA A 48 3.11 -7.87 6.80
C ALA A 48 2.91 -9.11 7.67
N ASP A 49 1.66 -9.55 7.83
CA ASP A 49 1.33 -10.75 8.60
C ASP A 49 2.03 -12.00 8.04
N SER A 50 2.04 -12.14 6.73
CA SER A 50 2.70 -13.26 6.06
C SER A 50 4.20 -13.28 6.35
N ILE A 51 4.84 -12.11 6.31
CA ILE A 51 6.28 -11.99 6.58
C ILE A 51 6.60 -12.22 8.06
N LEU A 52 5.79 -11.69 8.96
CA LEU A 52 5.92 -11.94 10.41
C LEU A 52 5.87 -13.43 10.71
N ASN A 53 4.94 -14.14 10.10
CA ASN A 53 4.83 -15.59 10.25
C ASN A 53 6.05 -16.32 9.67
N GLN A 54 6.51 -15.92 8.49
CA GLN A 54 7.63 -16.55 7.80
C GLN A 54 8.96 -16.34 8.51
N THR A 55 9.17 -15.15 9.09
CA THR A 55 10.40 -14.81 9.82
C THR A 55 10.39 -15.27 11.28
N GLY A 56 9.24 -15.75 11.76
CA GLY A 56 9.09 -16.15 13.14
C GLY A 56 9.13 -14.99 14.13
N MET A 57 8.98 -13.76 13.66
CA MET A 57 8.93 -12.59 14.53
C MET A 57 7.64 -12.60 15.34
N ASP A 58 7.78 -12.48 16.65
CA ASP A 58 6.63 -12.39 17.54
C ASP A 58 6.20 -10.93 17.69
N LEU A 59 4.95 -10.67 17.36
CA LEU A 59 4.33 -9.38 17.58
C LEU A 59 3.08 -9.60 18.44
N PRO A 60 3.22 -9.51 19.77
CA PRO A 60 2.07 -9.68 20.66
C PRO A 60 0.95 -8.71 20.28
N ASN A 61 -0.28 -9.23 20.20
CA ASN A 61 -1.44 -8.45 19.79
C ASN A 61 -1.35 -7.89 18.37
N ALA A 62 -0.79 -8.68 17.44
CA ALA A 62 -0.65 -8.27 16.03
C ALA A 62 -1.97 -7.75 15.44
N GLY A 63 -3.12 -8.32 15.85
CA GLY A 63 -4.44 -7.89 15.39
C GLY A 63 -4.83 -6.48 15.81
N SER A 64 -4.17 -5.90 16.82
CA SER A 64 -4.42 -4.52 17.28
C SER A 64 -3.51 -3.49 16.61
N PHE A 65 -2.52 -3.93 15.82
CA PHE A 65 -1.62 -3.03 15.09
C PHE A 65 -2.12 -2.80 13.66
N ASN A 66 -2.03 -1.55 13.20
CA ASN A 66 -2.31 -1.25 11.80
C ASN A 66 -1.13 -1.66 10.92
N ALA A 67 -1.33 -1.59 9.61
CA ALA A 67 -0.30 -1.97 8.63
C ALA A 67 1.01 -1.20 8.86
N LYS A 68 0.92 0.10 9.06
CA LYS A 68 2.10 0.95 9.26
C LYS A 68 2.93 0.53 10.47
N ALA A 69 2.27 0.20 11.59
CA ALA A 69 2.94 -0.26 12.80
C ALA A 69 3.63 -1.62 12.58
N LYS A 70 2.97 -2.53 11.85
CA LYS A 70 3.57 -3.84 11.51
C LYS A 70 4.82 -3.67 10.65
N TRP A 71 4.79 -2.79 9.66
CA TRP A 71 5.94 -2.53 8.79
C TRP A 71 7.07 -1.84 9.53
N ASN A 72 6.77 -0.95 10.47
CA ASN A 72 7.79 -0.37 11.36
C ASN A 72 8.50 -1.46 12.16
N LYS A 73 7.75 -2.46 12.66
CA LYS A 73 8.34 -3.59 13.37
C LYS A 73 9.22 -4.44 12.46
N LEU A 74 8.74 -4.75 11.25
CA LEU A 74 9.49 -5.51 10.26
C LEU A 74 10.78 -4.81 9.83
N SER A 75 10.81 -3.48 9.85
CA SER A 75 12.01 -2.71 9.50
C SER A 75 13.17 -2.91 10.48
N LEU A 76 12.90 -3.52 11.65
CA LEU A 76 13.94 -3.85 12.61
C LEU A 76 14.64 -5.18 12.27
N GLU A 77 14.07 -5.99 11.38
CA GLU A 77 14.69 -7.23 10.94
C GLU A 77 15.86 -6.92 9.99
N PRO A 78 17.12 -7.35 10.32
CA PRO A 78 18.28 -6.97 9.51
C PRO A 78 18.17 -7.32 8.02
N SER A 79 17.55 -8.46 7.68
CA SER A 79 17.40 -8.89 6.29
C SER A 79 16.44 -8.04 5.49
N LEU A 80 15.53 -7.32 6.14
CA LEU A 80 14.48 -6.51 5.52
C LEU A 80 14.69 -5.02 5.66
N LYS A 81 15.53 -4.60 6.60
CA LYS A 81 15.72 -3.20 6.97
C LYS A 81 15.98 -2.28 5.78
N ASN A 82 16.93 -2.66 4.93
CA ASN A 82 17.34 -1.80 3.80
C ASN A 82 16.24 -1.74 2.72
N ILE A 83 15.56 -2.85 2.50
CA ILE A 83 14.47 -2.93 1.52
C ILE A 83 13.31 -2.03 1.96
N ILE A 84 12.89 -2.15 3.21
CA ILE A 84 11.78 -1.37 3.75
C ILE A 84 12.16 0.11 3.81
N PHE A 85 13.38 0.44 4.25
CA PHE A 85 13.85 1.82 4.32
C PHE A 85 13.77 2.50 2.93
N LYS A 86 14.17 1.81 1.89
CA LYS A 86 14.11 2.35 0.52
C LYS A 86 12.67 2.66 0.10
N GLU A 87 11.72 1.81 0.47
CA GLU A 87 10.31 2.03 0.15
C GLU A 87 9.67 3.14 0.98
N GLU A 88 10.28 3.53 2.10
CA GLU A 88 9.84 4.64 2.93
C GLU A 88 10.33 6.00 2.42
N GLN A 89 11.20 6.02 1.41
CA GLN A 89 11.73 7.25 0.80
C GLN A 89 10.86 7.69 -0.38
N PRO A 90 10.93 8.96 -0.81
CA PRO A 90 10.23 9.42 -2.02
C PRO A 90 10.50 8.47 -3.20
N ASP A 91 9.49 8.23 -3.99
CA ASP A 91 9.45 7.26 -5.10
C ASP A 91 9.41 5.79 -4.64
N GLY A 92 9.43 5.53 -3.34
CA GLY A 92 9.16 4.20 -2.80
C GLY A 92 7.66 3.99 -2.56
N PHE A 93 7.24 2.72 -2.51
CA PHE A 93 5.83 2.38 -2.35
C PHE A 93 5.23 2.93 -1.06
N ILE A 94 5.89 2.70 0.07
CA ILE A 94 5.35 3.08 1.39
C ILE A 94 5.15 4.59 1.47
N PHE A 95 6.16 5.34 1.05
CA PHE A 95 6.08 6.80 1.04
C PHE A 95 4.96 7.30 0.13
N ASP A 96 4.95 6.86 -1.13
CA ASP A 96 4.01 7.36 -2.13
C ASP A 96 2.57 6.98 -1.80
N PHE A 97 2.38 5.75 -1.29
CA PHE A 97 1.06 5.27 -0.87
C PHE A 97 0.47 6.14 0.25
N TYR A 98 1.19 6.29 1.35
CA TYR A 98 0.68 7.06 2.50
C TYR A 98 0.57 8.54 2.19
N ASN A 99 1.50 9.08 1.41
CA ASN A 99 1.43 10.48 0.98
C ASN A 99 0.17 10.75 0.15
N ALA A 100 -0.16 9.86 -0.78
CA ALA A 100 -1.36 9.99 -1.61
C ALA A 100 -2.63 9.79 -0.79
N LYS A 101 -2.65 8.81 0.09
CA LYS A 101 -3.79 8.54 0.98
C LYS A 101 -4.07 9.73 1.90
N ASP A 102 -3.03 10.27 2.52
CA ASP A 102 -3.17 11.40 3.44
C ASP A 102 -3.67 12.66 2.73
N LYS A 103 -3.21 12.90 1.51
CA LYS A 103 -3.70 14.03 0.70
C LYS A 103 -5.17 13.90 0.35
N LEU A 104 -5.66 12.68 0.15
CA LEU A 104 -7.08 12.44 -0.13
C LEU A 104 -7.94 12.81 1.08
N LEU A 105 -7.41 12.63 2.30
CA LEU A 105 -8.12 12.91 3.55
C LEU A 105 -8.13 14.39 3.94
N ILE A 106 -7.28 15.22 3.31
CA ILE A 106 -7.21 16.65 3.62
C ILE A 106 -8.34 17.38 2.87
N PRO A 107 -9.18 18.16 3.57
CA PRO A 107 -10.19 19.00 2.89
C PRO A 107 -9.49 19.94 1.94
N VAL A 108 -9.87 19.86 0.68
CA VAL A 108 -9.24 20.62 -0.37
C VAL A 108 -9.97 21.94 -0.57
N ASN A 109 -9.23 23.04 -0.54
CA ASN A 109 -9.70 24.34 -1.00
C ASN A 109 -9.82 24.27 -2.52
N ASP A 110 -11.05 24.33 -3.01
CA ASP A 110 -11.40 24.22 -4.44
C ASP A 110 -10.60 25.16 -5.36
N SER A 111 -10.09 26.26 -4.81
CA SER A 111 -9.34 27.26 -5.58
C SER A 111 -7.91 26.86 -5.92
N LEU A 112 -7.38 25.81 -5.29
CA LEU A 112 -5.95 25.47 -5.40
C LEU A 112 -5.68 24.17 -6.16
N ILE A 113 -6.71 23.47 -6.62
CA ILE A 113 -6.51 22.19 -7.27
C ILE A 113 -7.11 22.16 -8.66
N THR A 114 -6.29 22.46 -9.59
CA THR A 114 -6.39 21.90 -10.92
C THR A 114 -5.77 20.49 -10.82
N SER A 115 -6.53 19.51 -10.36
CA SER A 115 -6.07 18.13 -10.44
C SER A 115 -6.03 17.74 -11.90
N ASN A 116 -4.83 17.61 -12.43
CA ASN A 116 -4.60 17.04 -13.74
C ASN A 116 -4.94 15.54 -13.64
N GLN A 117 -6.04 15.11 -14.26
CA GLN A 117 -6.48 13.72 -14.27
C GLN A 117 -5.38 12.77 -14.73
N THR A 118 -4.61 13.17 -15.73
CA THR A 118 -3.48 12.37 -16.24
C THR A 118 -2.40 12.18 -15.19
N SER A 119 -2.09 13.22 -14.42
CA SER A 119 -1.11 13.16 -13.35
C SER A 119 -1.56 12.23 -12.22
N ASN A 120 -2.84 12.30 -11.84
CA ASN A 120 -3.41 11.42 -10.81
C ASN A 120 -3.43 9.96 -11.27
N LEU A 121 -3.80 9.70 -12.51
CA LEU A 121 -3.81 8.36 -13.10
C LEU A 121 -2.40 7.76 -13.06
N LYS A 122 -1.39 8.49 -13.52
CA LYS A 122 0.00 8.05 -13.50
C LYS A 122 0.49 7.74 -12.08
N LYS A 123 0.10 8.56 -11.12
CA LYS A 123 0.48 8.37 -9.72
C LYS A 123 -0.08 7.07 -9.16
N TYR A 124 -1.33 6.77 -9.42
CA TYR A 124 -1.97 5.54 -8.93
C TYR A 124 -1.38 4.29 -9.61
N ILE A 125 -1.09 4.38 -10.92
CA ILE A 125 -0.39 3.32 -11.64
C ILE A 125 0.99 3.08 -11.03
N SER A 126 1.72 4.14 -10.73
CA SER A 126 3.04 4.06 -10.11
C SER A 126 2.97 3.39 -8.73
N ILE A 127 1.95 3.71 -7.94
CA ILE A 127 1.73 3.08 -6.63
C ILE A 127 1.50 1.58 -6.78
N LEU A 128 0.62 1.17 -7.69
CA LEU A 128 0.35 -0.26 -7.93
C LEU A 128 1.60 -0.99 -8.42
N ASP A 129 2.33 -0.41 -9.37
CA ASP A 129 3.53 -1.03 -9.92
C ASP A 129 4.64 -1.14 -8.86
N SER A 130 4.82 -0.12 -8.04
CA SER A 130 5.82 -0.15 -6.96
C SER A 130 5.46 -1.17 -5.88
N TYR A 131 4.17 -1.35 -5.58
CA TYR A 131 3.72 -2.38 -4.65
C TYR A 131 4.05 -3.78 -5.18
N LYS A 132 3.76 -4.04 -6.44
CA LYS A 132 4.05 -5.34 -7.06
C LYS A 132 5.55 -5.65 -7.07
N ARG A 133 6.38 -4.65 -7.38
CA ARG A 133 7.83 -4.79 -7.32
C ARG A 133 8.33 -5.06 -5.90
N PHE A 134 7.77 -4.36 -4.92
CA PHE A 134 8.11 -4.55 -3.52
C PHE A 134 7.77 -5.98 -3.07
N MET A 135 6.56 -6.47 -3.39
CA MET A 135 6.17 -7.85 -3.08
C MET A 135 7.12 -8.87 -3.70
N LEU A 136 7.47 -8.67 -4.96
CA LEU A 136 8.37 -9.58 -5.67
C LEU A 136 9.76 -9.59 -5.03
N LEU A 137 10.28 -8.42 -4.69
CA LEU A 137 11.59 -8.28 -4.04
C LEU A 137 11.60 -8.95 -2.67
N LEU A 138 10.55 -8.79 -1.88
CA LEU A 138 10.42 -9.42 -0.56
C LEU A 138 10.41 -10.95 -0.68
N ARG A 139 9.63 -11.49 -1.62
CA ARG A 139 9.60 -12.94 -1.85
C ARG A 139 10.96 -13.48 -2.22
N LYS A 140 11.64 -12.80 -3.14
CA LYS A 140 12.98 -13.18 -3.57
C LYS A 140 13.98 -13.17 -2.41
N THR A 141 13.95 -12.12 -1.61
CA THR A 141 14.85 -11.97 -0.45
C THR A 141 14.61 -13.05 0.59
N LEU A 142 13.36 -13.36 0.90
CA LEU A 142 13.01 -14.37 1.89
C LEU A 142 13.28 -15.80 1.39
N ASP A 143 13.11 -16.05 0.10
CA ASP A 143 13.38 -17.36 -0.49
C ASP A 143 14.90 -17.66 -0.56
N GLU A 144 15.73 -16.63 -0.59
CA GLU A 144 17.20 -16.76 -0.59
C GLU A 144 17.79 -16.97 0.81
N CYS A 145 16.97 -16.83 1.84
CA CYS A 145 17.38 -17.13 3.22
C CYS A 145 17.10 -18.61 3.59
#